data_3727e269a6ed4a4fea67810af0f22179
#
_entry.id   3727e269a6ed4a4fea67810af0f22179
#
_cell.length_a   1.000
_cell.length_b   1.000
_cell.length_c   1.000
_cell.angle_alpha   90.00
_cell.angle_beta   90.00
_cell.angle_gamma   90.00
#
_symmetry.space_group_name_H-M   'P 1'
#
loop_
_entity.id
_entity.type
_entity.pdbx_description
1 polymer ?
#
loop_
_entity_poly.entity_id
_entity_poly.type
_entity_poly.pdbx_seq_one_letter_code
_entity_poly.pdbx_strand_id
1 'polypeptide(L)'
;MIEAKEDSGPLENRVLRARARGELSADAAFEILFREYRRIVASWLAVRVESAAIDDLAQDVWLIFYGRFRRWEFGAEMESTEARPVLSFLFRTCQFVARGHQRLARSRRSDPIEEAEERAVSGDPQSVLRGVEAARALSLARRVCPEEELDVLLAKLAGMSAREVAQALSITEAVVDHRYRDALARLRAKLRVGS
;
A
#
# COMPACT_ATOMS: atom_id res chain seq x y z
N MET A 1 -26.56 25.49 12.20
CA MET A 1 -26.00 24.34 12.95
C MET A 1 -25.83 23.14 12.01
N ILE A 2 -24.96 23.27 10.96
CA ILE A 2 -24.72 22.28 9.90
C ILE A 2 -23.21 22.03 9.63
N GLU A 3 -22.32 22.62 10.42
CA GLU A 3 -20.86 22.61 10.11
C GLU A 3 -20.04 21.44 10.71
N ALA A 4 -20.63 20.56 11.53
CA ALA A 4 -19.85 19.53 12.23
C ALA A 4 -19.76 18.15 11.53
N LYS A 5 -20.39 17.96 10.37
CA LYS A 5 -20.47 16.64 9.69
C LYS A 5 -19.48 16.45 8.53
N GLU A 6 -18.77 17.51 8.10
CA GLU A 6 -17.87 17.46 6.94
C GLU A 6 -16.48 16.91 7.25
N ASP A 7 -16.09 16.79 8.53
CA ASP A 7 -14.70 16.45 8.91
C ASP A 7 -14.50 14.98 9.34
N SER A 8 -15.55 14.14 9.26
CA SER A 8 -15.50 12.74 9.65
C SER A 8 -15.26 11.78 8.48
N GLY A 9 -14.09 11.81 7.88
CA GLY A 9 -13.71 10.89 6.81
C GLY A 9 -12.22 10.57 6.81
N PRO A 10 -11.77 9.62 5.97
CA PRO A 10 -10.34 9.36 5.78
C PRO A 10 -9.56 10.65 5.50
N LEU A 11 -8.34 10.74 6.03
CA LEU A 11 -7.48 11.92 5.85
C LEU A 11 -7.37 12.33 4.38
N GLU A 12 -7.22 11.37 3.48
CA GLU A 12 -7.11 11.65 2.05
C GLU A 12 -8.31 12.39 1.49
N ASN A 13 -9.53 12.05 1.90
CA ASN A 13 -10.75 12.71 1.43
C ASN A 13 -10.83 14.15 1.93
N ARG A 14 -10.33 14.42 3.14
CA ARG A 14 -10.23 15.79 3.69
C ARG A 14 -9.22 16.61 2.89
N VAL A 15 -8.03 16.04 2.62
CA VAL A 15 -6.98 16.68 1.81
C VAL A 15 -7.46 16.96 0.40
N LEU A 16 -8.13 15.99 -0.25
CA LEU A 16 -8.67 16.15 -1.60
C LEU A 16 -9.74 17.25 -1.65
N ARG A 17 -10.65 17.30 -0.67
CA ARG A 17 -11.68 18.35 -0.57
C ARG A 17 -11.06 19.73 -0.35
N ALA A 18 -10.10 19.86 0.58
CA ALA A 18 -9.41 21.11 0.82
C ALA A 18 -8.68 21.63 -0.42
N ARG A 19 -8.05 20.72 -1.18
CA ARG A 19 -7.46 21.06 -2.47
C ARG A 19 -8.51 21.51 -3.50
N ALA A 20 -9.63 20.79 -3.62
CA ALA A 20 -10.70 21.16 -4.54
C ALA A 20 -11.28 22.55 -4.27
N ARG A 21 -11.33 22.96 -2.98
CA ARG A 21 -11.75 24.30 -2.56
C ARG A 21 -10.66 25.36 -2.69
N GLY A 22 -9.45 24.99 -3.11
CA GLY A 22 -8.31 25.92 -3.19
C GLY A 22 -7.68 26.28 -1.85
N GLU A 23 -8.03 25.59 -0.75
CA GLU A 23 -7.48 25.79 0.59
C GLU A 23 -6.06 25.23 0.73
N LEU A 24 -5.71 24.25 -0.10
CA LEU A 24 -4.38 23.65 -0.18
C LEU A 24 -3.82 23.73 -1.58
N SER A 25 -2.54 24.10 -1.70
CA SER A 25 -1.81 23.94 -2.96
C SER A 25 -1.62 22.47 -3.31
N ALA A 26 -1.29 22.18 -4.59
CA ALA A 26 -0.97 20.81 -5.01
C ALA A 26 0.17 20.20 -4.20
N ASP A 27 1.22 20.99 -3.97
CA ASP A 27 2.42 20.52 -3.28
C ASP A 27 2.17 20.29 -1.79
N ALA A 28 1.42 21.19 -1.13
CA ALA A 28 1.04 21.02 0.28
C ALA A 28 0.14 19.79 0.50
N ALA A 29 -0.85 19.59 -0.37
CA ALA A 29 -1.72 18.43 -0.33
C ALA A 29 -0.95 17.12 -0.60
N PHE A 30 -0.02 17.14 -1.59
CA PHE A 30 0.85 16.00 -1.87
C PHE A 30 1.74 15.65 -0.67
N GLU A 31 2.36 16.63 -0.04
CA GLU A 31 3.22 16.43 1.14
C GLU A 31 2.48 15.71 2.29
N ILE A 32 1.23 16.11 2.56
CA ILE A 32 0.39 15.47 3.58
C ILE A 32 0.14 14.00 3.22
N LEU A 33 -0.26 13.72 1.98
CA LEU A 33 -0.54 12.36 1.51
C LEU A 33 0.72 11.50 1.45
N PHE A 34 1.86 12.07 1.06
CA PHE A 34 3.15 11.40 1.08
C PHE A 34 3.54 10.96 2.49
N ARG A 35 3.46 11.85 3.48
CA ARG A 35 3.77 11.52 4.89
C ARG A 35 2.87 10.42 5.44
N GLU A 36 1.60 10.45 5.08
CA GLU A 36 0.61 9.45 5.52
C GLU A 36 0.91 8.07 4.93
N TYR A 37 1.15 8.00 3.62
CA TYR A 37 1.16 6.71 2.92
C TYR A 37 2.55 6.15 2.61
N ARG A 38 3.66 6.90 2.82
CA ARG A 38 5.01 6.44 2.45
C ARG A 38 5.39 5.09 3.07
N ARG A 39 4.99 4.84 4.33
CA ARG A 39 5.27 3.58 5.02
C ARG A 39 4.43 2.43 4.45
N ILE A 40 3.20 2.70 4.09
CA ILE A 40 2.28 1.72 3.47
C ILE A 40 2.82 1.32 2.10
N VAL A 41 3.21 2.29 1.26
CA VAL A 41 3.82 2.04 -0.05
C VAL A 41 5.07 1.18 0.08
N ALA A 42 6.00 1.54 0.98
CA ALA A 42 7.20 0.75 1.24
C ALA A 42 6.87 -0.69 1.70
N SER A 43 5.89 -0.86 2.59
CA SER A 43 5.44 -2.19 3.05
C SER A 43 4.85 -3.03 1.92
N TRP A 44 4.09 -2.44 1.02
CA TRP A 44 3.53 -3.14 -0.15
C TRP A 44 4.59 -3.58 -1.14
N LEU A 45 5.65 -2.79 -1.32
CA LEU A 45 6.78 -3.16 -2.15
C LEU A 45 7.66 -4.23 -1.49
N ALA A 46 7.92 -4.11 -0.18
CA ALA A 46 8.78 -5.02 0.57
C ALA A 46 8.35 -6.50 0.52
N VAL A 47 7.06 -6.75 0.32
CA VAL A 47 6.55 -8.13 0.16
C VAL A 47 6.68 -8.68 -1.26
N ARG A 48 7.06 -7.84 -2.24
CA ARG A 48 7.09 -8.22 -3.67
C ARG A 48 8.47 -8.20 -4.30
N VAL A 49 9.36 -7.36 -3.78
CA VAL A 49 10.68 -7.15 -4.37
C VAL A 49 11.77 -7.31 -3.30
N GLU A 50 13.01 -7.40 -3.73
CA GLU A 50 14.19 -7.37 -2.87
C GLU A 50 14.37 -6.00 -2.20
N SER A 51 15.01 -5.98 -1.02
CA SER A 51 15.15 -4.76 -0.21
C SER A 51 15.90 -3.64 -0.93
N ALA A 52 16.88 -3.98 -1.76
CA ALA A 52 17.66 -3.01 -2.53
C ALA A 52 16.84 -2.20 -3.54
N ALA A 53 15.72 -2.76 -4.03
CA ALA A 53 14.88 -2.11 -5.03
C ALA A 53 13.72 -1.29 -4.43
N ILE A 54 13.47 -1.39 -3.11
CA ILE A 54 12.28 -0.79 -2.50
C ILE A 54 12.26 0.72 -2.65
N ASP A 55 13.37 1.40 -2.37
CA ASP A 55 13.44 2.86 -2.37
C ASP A 55 13.26 3.42 -3.78
N ASP A 56 13.91 2.82 -4.79
CA ASP A 56 13.79 3.24 -6.18
C ASP A 56 12.36 3.05 -6.70
N LEU A 57 11.78 1.87 -6.43
CA LEU A 57 10.40 1.58 -6.84
C LEU A 57 9.37 2.42 -6.08
N ALA A 58 9.62 2.75 -4.81
CA ALA A 58 8.77 3.68 -4.07
C ALA A 58 8.83 5.08 -4.68
N GLN A 59 10.01 5.54 -5.10
CA GLN A 59 10.15 6.82 -5.82
C GLN A 59 9.34 6.80 -7.12
N ASP A 60 9.41 5.73 -7.91
CA ASP A 60 8.62 5.57 -9.13
C ASP A 60 7.12 5.67 -8.86
N VAL A 61 6.63 4.98 -7.80
CA VAL A 61 5.23 5.06 -7.38
C VAL A 61 4.83 6.51 -7.07
N TRP A 62 5.67 7.24 -6.34
CA TRP A 62 5.39 8.63 -5.96
C TRP A 62 5.46 9.60 -7.14
N LEU A 63 6.35 9.38 -8.09
CA LEU A 63 6.42 10.18 -9.31
C LEU A 63 5.16 10.00 -10.18
N ILE A 64 4.70 8.75 -10.35
CA ILE A 64 3.46 8.44 -11.06
C ILE A 64 2.26 9.09 -10.35
N PHE A 65 2.18 8.96 -9.03
CA PHE A 65 1.11 9.57 -8.24
C PHE A 65 1.13 11.09 -8.36
N TYR A 66 2.29 11.74 -8.18
CA TYR A 66 2.42 13.19 -8.25
C TYR A 66 2.02 13.74 -9.63
N GLY A 67 2.44 13.07 -10.71
CA GLY A 67 2.05 13.45 -12.06
C GLY A 67 0.53 13.44 -12.26
N ARG A 68 -0.17 12.40 -11.80
CA ARG A 68 -1.63 12.31 -11.83
C ARG A 68 -2.29 13.34 -10.89
N PHE A 69 -1.73 13.49 -9.70
CA PHE A 69 -2.25 14.39 -8.68
C PHE A 69 -2.17 15.86 -9.11
N ARG A 70 -1.11 16.28 -9.77
CA ARG A 70 -0.99 17.63 -10.34
C ARG A 70 -2.05 17.90 -11.41
N ARG A 71 -2.36 16.93 -12.26
CA ARG A 71 -3.41 17.06 -13.29
C ARG A 71 -4.82 16.98 -12.72
N TRP A 72 -4.96 16.78 -11.42
CA TRP A 72 -6.24 16.68 -10.73
C TRP A 72 -7.17 15.58 -11.27
N GLU A 73 -6.63 14.39 -11.52
CA GLU A 73 -7.40 13.28 -12.09
C GLU A 73 -8.22 12.48 -11.04
N PHE A 74 -8.35 13.01 -9.83
CA PHE A 74 -9.08 12.40 -8.70
C PHE A 74 -10.48 13.02 -8.48
N GLY A 75 -10.86 14.05 -9.24
CA GLY A 75 -12.09 14.82 -8.99
C GLY A 75 -13.38 14.00 -9.04
N ALA A 76 -13.51 13.10 -10.01
CA ALA A 76 -14.69 12.26 -10.16
C ALA A 76 -14.82 11.13 -9.10
N GLU A 77 -13.71 10.75 -8.45
CA GLU A 77 -13.70 9.68 -7.44
C GLU A 77 -14.08 10.20 -6.03
N MET A 78 -14.21 11.52 -5.87
CA MET A 78 -14.47 12.18 -4.58
C MET A 78 -15.96 12.18 -4.14
N GLU A 79 -16.87 11.77 -5.02
CA GLU A 79 -18.31 11.80 -4.71
C GLU A 79 -18.72 10.77 -3.65
N SER A 80 -17.91 9.75 -3.41
CA SER A 80 -18.13 8.77 -2.33
C SER A 80 -17.36 9.17 -1.07
N THR A 81 -18.10 9.45 0.00
CA THR A 81 -17.50 9.77 1.33
C THR A 81 -16.72 8.61 1.96
N GLU A 82 -16.93 7.39 1.50
CA GLU A 82 -16.30 6.16 2.01
C GLU A 82 -15.15 5.68 1.12
N ALA A 83 -15.04 6.15 -0.11
CA ALA A 83 -13.98 5.74 -1.02
C ALA A 83 -12.62 6.30 -0.59
N ARG A 84 -11.57 5.49 -0.77
CA ARG A 84 -10.18 5.88 -0.56
C ARG A 84 -9.42 5.89 -1.90
N PRO A 85 -9.67 6.89 -2.75
CA PRO A 85 -9.16 6.89 -4.12
C PRO A 85 -7.63 6.97 -4.20
N VAL A 86 -7.00 7.73 -3.31
CA VAL A 86 -5.52 7.83 -3.27
C VAL A 86 -4.91 6.50 -2.86
N LEU A 87 -5.40 5.89 -1.79
CA LEU A 87 -4.88 4.61 -1.31
C LEU A 87 -5.07 3.50 -2.36
N SER A 88 -6.25 3.44 -2.99
CA SER A 88 -6.55 2.48 -4.06
C SER A 88 -5.64 2.68 -5.28
N PHE A 89 -5.36 3.93 -5.64
CA PHE A 89 -4.43 4.26 -6.72
C PHE A 89 -3.00 3.83 -6.38
N LEU A 90 -2.50 4.20 -5.19
CA LEU A 90 -1.16 3.82 -4.74
C LEU A 90 -0.99 2.30 -4.70
N PHE A 91 -2.00 1.57 -4.23
CA PHE A 91 -1.97 0.11 -4.19
C PHE A 91 -1.81 -0.51 -5.58
N ARG A 92 -2.63 -0.08 -6.56
CA ARG A 92 -2.52 -0.54 -7.96
C ARG A 92 -1.19 -0.17 -8.59
N THR A 93 -0.69 1.03 -8.28
CA THR A 93 0.60 1.49 -8.80
C THR A 93 1.76 0.68 -8.24
N CYS A 94 1.76 0.35 -6.94
CA CYS A 94 2.75 -0.56 -6.35
C CYS A 94 2.76 -1.94 -7.01
N GLN A 95 1.58 -2.51 -7.27
CA GLN A 95 1.48 -3.79 -7.99
C GLN A 95 2.04 -3.69 -9.41
N PHE A 96 1.71 -2.62 -10.13
CA PHE A 96 2.19 -2.39 -11.50
C PHE A 96 3.71 -2.29 -11.55
N VAL A 97 4.30 -1.43 -10.71
CA VAL A 97 5.75 -1.19 -10.64
C VAL A 97 6.50 -2.46 -10.22
N ALA A 98 6.03 -3.16 -9.18
CA ALA A 98 6.63 -4.40 -8.72
C ALA A 98 6.60 -5.51 -9.79
N ARG A 99 5.47 -5.68 -10.50
CA ARG A 99 5.38 -6.66 -11.60
C ARG A 99 6.30 -6.29 -12.78
N GLY A 100 6.46 -5.00 -13.07
CA GLY A 100 7.42 -4.50 -14.06
C GLY A 100 8.85 -4.88 -13.68
N HIS A 101 9.24 -4.60 -12.44
CA HIS A 101 10.56 -4.94 -11.89
C HIS A 101 10.83 -6.46 -11.94
N GLN A 102 9.88 -7.28 -11.48
CA GLN A 102 10.01 -8.74 -11.50
C GLN A 102 10.18 -9.30 -12.92
N ARG A 103 9.47 -8.74 -13.91
CA ARG A 103 9.64 -9.13 -15.31
C ARG A 103 11.04 -8.84 -15.83
N LEU A 104 11.56 -7.65 -15.55
CA LEU A 104 12.92 -7.25 -15.92
C LEU A 104 13.98 -8.09 -15.19
N ALA A 105 13.79 -8.40 -13.90
CA ALA A 105 14.68 -9.27 -13.14
C ALA A 105 14.72 -10.69 -13.70
N ARG A 106 13.57 -11.25 -14.11
CA ARG A 106 13.52 -12.57 -14.76
C ARG A 106 14.24 -12.58 -16.12
N SER A 107 14.12 -11.49 -16.89
CA SER A 107 14.84 -11.35 -18.18
C SER A 107 16.37 -11.24 -18.00
N ARG A 108 16.83 -10.67 -16.89
CA ARG A 108 18.25 -10.52 -16.56
C ARG A 108 18.88 -11.73 -15.86
N ARG A 109 18.07 -12.64 -15.31
CA ARG A 109 18.53 -13.87 -14.61
C ARG A 109 19.09 -14.97 -15.53
N SER A 110 19.52 -14.63 -16.73
CA SER A 110 20.45 -15.50 -17.49
C SER A 110 21.86 -15.54 -16.88
N ASP A 111 22.19 -14.66 -15.89
CA ASP A 111 23.45 -14.68 -15.16
C ASP A 111 23.19 -14.64 -13.63
N PRO A 112 23.85 -15.49 -12.83
CA PRO A 112 23.65 -15.55 -11.39
C PRO A 112 24.43 -14.41 -10.70
N ILE A 113 23.74 -13.57 -9.91
CA ILE A 113 24.34 -12.58 -9.03
C ILE A 113 23.76 -12.71 -7.62
N GLU A 114 24.65 -12.57 -6.65
CA GLU A 114 24.63 -12.82 -5.22
C GLU A 114 23.50 -12.14 -4.41
N GLU A 115 23.16 -12.78 -3.30
CA GLU A 115 22.22 -12.33 -2.28
C GLU A 115 22.66 -11.02 -1.62
N ALA A 116 21.74 -10.04 -1.54
CA ALA A 116 21.97 -8.77 -0.85
C ALA A 116 21.34 -8.77 0.55
N GLU A 117 22.12 -8.31 1.52
CA GLU A 117 21.82 -8.22 2.96
C GLU A 117 20.69 -7.23 3.30
N GLU A 118 19.94 -7.56 4.36
CA GLU A 118 18.90 -6.73 4.96
C GLU A 118 19.48 -5.43 5.55
N ARG A 119 19.04 -4.28 5.05
CA ARG A 119 19.32 -2.98 5.67
C ARG A 119 18.18 -2.57 6.61
N ALA A 120 18.52 -2.36 7.89
CA ALA A 120 17.63 -1.84 8.91
C ALA A 120 17.36 -0.34 8.71
N VAL A 121 16.09 0.05 8.77
CA VAL A 121 15.65 1.46 8.77
C VAL A 121 15.88 2.03 10.16
N SER A 122 16.67 3.11 10.27
CA SER A 122 16.91 3.81 11.54
C SER A 122 15.71 4.69 11.93
N GLY A 123 15.24 4.56 13.16
CA GLY A 123 14.15 5.35 13.75
C GLY A 123 14.07 5.11 15.27
N ASP A 124 13.25 5.93 15.96
CA ASP A 124 12.96 5.87 17.39
C ASP A 124 12.77 4.43 17.91
N PRO A 125 13.33 4.06 19.09
CA PRO A 125 13.35 2.68 19.60
C PRO A 125 11.99 1.99 19.68
N GLN A 126 10.92 2.69 20.04
CA GLN A 126 9.56 2.13 20.02
C GLN A 126 8.99 1.97 18.60
N SER A 127 9.35 2.88 17.70
CA SER A 127 9.03 2.79 16.27
C SER A 127 9.82 1.65 15.61
N VAL A 128 11.06 1.42 16.03
CA VAL A 128 11.91 0.33 15.56
C VAL A 128 11.36 -1.02 15.99
N LEU A 129 10.96 -1.21 17.25
CA LEU A 129 10.35 -2.46 17.73
C LEU A 129 9.07 -2.81 16.98
N ARG A 130 8.15 -1.84 16.82
CA ARG A 130 6.94 -2.04 16.00
C ARG A 130 7.27 -2.29 14.53
N GLY A 131 8.30 -1.65 14.00
CA GLY A 131 8.81 -1.87 12.65
C GLY A 131 9.36 -3.27 12.45
N VAL A 132 10.13 -3.79 13.42
CA VAL A 132 10.69 -5.16 13.38
C VAL A 132 9.59 -6.21 13.47
N GLU A 133 8.61 -6.03 14.34
CA GLU A 133 7.45 -6.94 14.44
C GLU A 133 6.61 -6.93 13.17
N ALA A 134 6.36 -5.74 12.61
CA ALA A 134 5.64 -5.60 11.34
C ALA A 134 6.43 -6.24 10.18
N ALA A 135 7.74 -6.04 10.11
CA ALA A 135 8.60 -6.65 9.09
C ALA A 135 8.62 -8.18 9.21
N ARG A 136 8.69 -8.72 10.44
CA ARG A 136 8.57 -10.16 10.68
C ARG A 136 7.21 -10.72 10.26
N ALA A 137 6.13 -10.03 10.59
CA ALA A 137 4.78 -10.41 10.19
C ALA A 137 4.60 -10.40 8.66
N LEU A 138 5.13 -9.38 7.98
CA LEU A 138 5.12 -9.28 6.52
C LEU A 138 5.98 -10.36 5.87
N SER A 139 7.17 -10.64 6.41
CA SER A 139 8.04 -11.72 5.95
C SER A 139 7.37 -13.09 6.11
N LEU A 140 6.69 -13.31 7.24
CA LEU A 140 5.89 -14.53 7.45
C LEU A 140 4.75 -14.61 6.44
N ALA A 141 3.98 -13.55 6.26
CA ALA A 141 2.86 -13.51 5.32
C ALA A 141 3.33 -13.85 3.89
N ARG A 142 4.46 -13.29 3.45
CA ARG A 142 5.08 -13.59 2.14
C ARG A 142 5.43 -15.07 1.98
N ARG A 143 5.83 -15.77 3.06
CA ARG A 143 6.22 -17.20 3.01
C ARG A 143 5.03 -18.14 3.01
N VAL A 144 3.89 -17.75 3.60
CA VAL A 144 2.78 -18.68 3.86
C VAL A 144 1.54 -18.39 3.03
N CYS A 145 1.37 -17.15 2.54
CA CYS A 145 0.23 -16.76 1.73
C CYS A 145 0.60 -16.76 0.23
N PRO A 146 -0.26 -17.31 -0.64
CA PRO A 146 -0.19 -17.05 -2.08
C PRO A 146 -0.27 -15.55 -2.37
N GLU A 147 0.29 -15.11 -3.50
CA GLU A 147 0.36 -13.68 -3.88
C GLU A 147 -1.03 -13.01 -3.85
N GLU A 148 -2.05 -13.72 -4.33
CA GLU A 148 -3.42 -13.21 -4.38
C GLU A 148 -4.07 -13.01 -3.00
N GLU A 149 -3.76 -13.88 -2.03
CA GLU A 149 -4.20 -13.74 -0.65
C GLU A 149 -3.41 -12.62 0.05
N LEU A 150 -2.12 -12.52 -0.25
CA LEU A 150 -1.24 -11.48 0.30
C LEU A 150 -1.68 -10.09 -0.15
N ASP A 151 -2.06 -9.92 -1.42
CA ASP A 151 -2.57 -8.66 -1.95
C ASP A 151 -3.82 -8.19 -1.19
N VAL A 152 -4.77 -9.10 -0.98
CA VAL A 152 -5.98 -8.80 -0.21
C VAL A 152 -5.65 -8.48 1.25
N LEU A 153 -4.77 -9.26 1.88
CA LEU A 153 -4.35 -9.06 3.27
C LEU A 153 -3.75 -7.66 3.46
N LEU A 154 -2.81 -7.27 2.61
CA LEU A 154 -2.12 -5.98 2.69
C LEU A 154 -3.06 -4.80 2.46
N ALA A 155 -3.97 -4.91 1.49
CA ALA A 155 -4.96 -3.87 1.23
C ALA A 155 -5.92 -3.69 2.42
N LYS A 156 -6.39 -4.80 3.02
CA LYS A 156 -7.24 -4.78 4.22
C LYS A 156 -6.51 -4.21 5.44
N LEU A 157 -5.24 -4.55 5.65
CA LEU A 157 -4.43 -3.99 6.74
C LEU A 157 -4.15 -2.50 6.57
N ALA A 158 -4.11 -2.00 5.34
CA ALA A 158 -4.04 -0.56 5.04
C ALA A 158 -5.38 0.16 5.25
N GLY A 159 -6.45 -0.55 5.63
CA GLY A 159 -7.77 0.01 5.93
C GLY A 159 -8.69 0.15 4.72
N MET A 160 -8.41 -0.54 3.60
CA MET A 160 -9.34 -0.59 2.48
C MET A 160 -10.56 -1.45 2.81
N SER A 161 -11.74 -1.00 2.38
CA SER A 161 -12.98 -1.79 2.44
C SER A 161 -12.92 -2.98 1.47
N ALA A 162 -13.80 -3.98 1.66
CA ALA A 162 -13.87 -5.10 0.72
C ALA A 162 -14.20 -4.64 -0.72
N ARG A 163 -15.08 -3.65 -0.85
CA ARG A 163 -15.45 -3.04 -2.12
C ARG A 163 -14.26 -2.38 -2.84
N GLU A 164 -13.47 -1.60 -2.12
CA GLU A 164 -12.28 -0.93 -2.69
C GLU A 164 -11.23 -1.94 -3.13
N VAL A 165 -10.98 -2.99 -2.32
CA VAL A 165 -10.08 -4.08 -2.69
C VAL A 165 -10.59 -4.83 -3.91
N ALA A 166 -11.88 -5.14 -3.95
CA ALA A 166 -12.53 -5.79 -5.09
C ALA A 166 -12.35 -5.00 -6.38
N GLN A 167 -12.59 -3.69 -6.33
CA GLN A 167 -12.37 -2.78 -7.47
C GLN A 167 -10.89 -2.69 -7.87
N ALA A 168 -9.98 -2.57 -6.88
CA ALA A 168 -8.56 -2.45 -7.15
C ALA A 168 -7.95 -3.70 -7.79
N LEU A 169 -8.44 -4.89 -7.41
CA LEU A 169 -7.96 -6.18 -7.89
C LEU A 169 -8.80 -6.77 -9.03
N SER A 170 -9.91 -6.10 -9.43
CA SER A 170 -10.85 -6.60 -10.44
C SER A 170 -11.44 -7.98 -10.09
N ILE A 171 -11.84 -8.16 -8.83
CA ILE A 171 -12.47 -9.38 -8.29
C ILE A 171 -13.78 -9.01 -7.58
N THR A 172 -14.56 -9.98 -7.13
CA THR A 172 -15.77 -9.73 -6.34
C THR A 172 -15.48 -9.57 -4.85
N GLU A 173 -16.35 -8.87 -4.10
CA GLU A 173 -16.21 -8.73 -2.65
C GLU A 173 -16.21 -10.09 -1.94
N ALA A 174 -16.99 -11.05 -2.42
CA ALA A 174 -17.02 -12.41 -1.88
C ALA A 174 -15.64 -13.11 -2.00
N VAL A 175 -14.92 -12.88 -3.11
CA VAL A 175 -13.55 -13.38 -3.30
C VAL A 175 -12.57 -12.67 -2.37
N VAL A 176 -12.74 -11.36 -2.15
CA VAL A 176 -11.94 -10.61 -1.16
C VAL A 176 -12.09 -11.22 0.23
N ASP A 177 -13.33 -11.44 0.68
CA ASP A 177 -13.61 -11.99 2.01
C ASP A 177 -13.08 -13.42 2.18
N HIS A 178 -13.17 -14.23 1.12
CA HIS A 178 -12.63 -15.59 1.11
C HIS A 178 -11.10 -15.56 1.25
N ARG A 179 -10.41 -14.84 0.37
CA ARG A 179 -8.95 -14.73 0.39
C ARG A 179 -8.42 -14.13 1.69
N TYR A 180 -9.12 -13.15 2.26
CA TYR A 180 -8.74 -12.54 3.53
C TYR A 180 -8.82 -13.54 4.69
N ARG A 181 -9.90 -14.34 4.76
CA ARG A 181 -10.06 -15.39 5.76
C ARG A 181 -8.98 -16.47 5.63
N ASP A 182 -8.66 -16.88 4.41
CA ASP A 182 -7.66 -17.91 4.15
C ASP A 182 -6.26 -17.42 4.53
N ALA A 183 -5.90 -16.19 4.17
CA ALA A 183 -4.64 -15.57 4.58
C ALA A 183 -4.50 -15.54 6.11
N LEU A 184 -5.56 -15.10 6.83
CA LEU A 184 -5.55 -15.08 8.29
C LEU A 184 -5.46 -16.48 8.91
N ALA A 185 -6.12 -17.48 8.32
CA ALA A 185 -6.06 -18.87 8.79
C ALA A 185 -4.64 -19.43 8.65
N ARG A 186 -3.99 -19.22 7.51
CA ARG A 186 -2.58 -19.63 7.26
C ARG A 186 -1.62 -19.00 8.25
N LEU A 187 -1.73 -17.68 8.48
CA LEU A 187 -0.89 -16.96 9.44
C LEU A 187 -1.09 -17.49 10.86
N ARG A 188 -2.34 -17.68 11.30
CA ARG A 188 -2.65 -18.23 12.65
C ARG A 188 -2.11 -19.64 12.83
N ALA A 189 -2.25 -20.50 11.82
CA ALA A 189 -1.72 -21.87 11.87
C ALA A 189 -0.19 -21.84 12.05
N LYS A 190 0.51 -20.97 11.32
CA LYS A 190 1.98 -20.88 11.40
C LYS A 190 2.48 -20.31 12.73
N LEU A 191 1.78 -19.32 13.27
CA LEU A 191 2.13 -18.73 14.58
C LEU A 191 1.93 -19.72 15.74
N ARG A 192 0.91 -20.60 15.67
CA ARG A 192 0.68 -21.63 16.71
C ARG A 192 1.74 -22.75 16.72
N VAL A 193 2.37 -23.03 15.59
CA VAL A 193 3.40 -24.06 15.45
C VAL A 193 4.77 -23.56 15.91
N GLY A 194 4.96 -22.24 15.99
CA GLY A 194 6.22 -21.58 16.38
C GLY A 194 6.27 -21.13 17.85
N SER A 195 5.23 -21.40 18.64
CA SER A 195 5.16 -21.18 20.09
C SER A 195 5.31 -22.51 20.83
#